data_02100aca899f17cbfa38bbff2f394a53
#
_entry.id   02100aca899f17cbfa38bbff2f394a53
#
_cell.length_a   1.000
_cell.length_b   1.000
_cell.length_c   1.000
_cell.angle_alpha   90.00
_cell.angle_beta   90.00
_cell.angle_gamma   90.00
#
_symmetry.space_group_name_H-M   'P 1'
#
loop_
_entity.id
_entity.type
_entity.pdbx_description
1 polymer ?
#
loop_
_entity_poly.entity_id
_entity_poly.type
_entity_poly.pdbx_seq_one_letter_code
_entity_poly.pdbx_strand_id
1 'polypeptide(L)' 'MNNQDHKDTWVGFTKFVLWGTIIVVLILIILALTLL' A
#
# COMPACT_ATOMS: atom_id res chain seq x y z
N MET A 1 4.94 15.73 -23.56
CA MET A 1 4.66 14.86 -22.43
C MET A 1 5.76 14.94 -21.40
N ASN A 2 5.42 15.29 -20.23
CA ASN A 2 6.42 15.40 -19.19
C ASN A 2 6.54 14.12 -18.41
N ASN A 3 7.78 13.68 -18.27
CA ASN A 3 8.05 12.50 -17.48
C ASN A 3 7.69 12.71 -16.02
N GLN A 4 7.66 13.98 -15.59
CA GLN A 4 7.31 14.29 -14.22
C GLN A 4 5.88 13.91 -13.89
N ASP A 5 4.97 14.14 -14.83
CA ASP A 5 3.58 13.76 -14.61
C ASP A 5 3.46 12.28 -14.40
N HIS A 6 4.20 11.51 -15.20
CA HIS A 6 4.19 10.08 -15.07
C HIS A 6 4.85 9.64 -13.78
N LYS A 7 5.92 10.31 -13.38
CA LYS A 7 6.60 9.96 -12.15
C LYS A 7 5.72 10.20 -10.94
N ASP A 8 5.01 11.33 -10.93
CA ASP A 8 4.14 11.64 -9.81
C ASP A 8 3.03 10.61 -9.67
N THR A 9 2.41 10.24 -10.78
CA THR A 9 1.38 9.23 -10.76
C THR A 9 1.93 7.90 -10.32
N TRP A 10 3.10 7.54 -10.83
CA TRP A 10 3.73 6.27 -10.51
C TRP A 10 4.10 6.19 -9.04
N VAL A 11 4.69 7.26 -8.51
CA VAL A 11 5.08 7.30 -7.10
C VAL A 11 3.85 7.19 -6.20
N GLY A 12 2.78 7.90 -6.56
CA GLY A 12 1.55 7.82 -5.79
C GLY A 12 0.97 6.43 -5.80
N PHE A 13 0.95 5.79 -6.96
CA PHE A 13 0.45 4.44 -7.09
C PHE A 13 1.29 3.46 -6.27
N THR A 14 2.61 3.58 -6.38
CA THR A 14 3.52 2.70 -5.66
C THR A 14 3.33 2.84 -4.15
N LYS A 15 3.22 4.08 -3.66
CA LYS A 15 3.00 4.30 -2.24
C LYS A 15 1.64 3.77 -1.79
N PHE A 16 0.64 3.94 -2.62
CA PHE A 16 -0.69 3.43 -2.29
C PHE A 16 -0.67 1.92 -2.14
N VAL A 17 -0.01 1.23 -3.08
CA VAL A 17 0.10 -0.22 -3.03
C VAL A 17 0.89 -0.65 -1.79
N LEU A 18 2.00 0.04 -1.54
CA LEU A 18 2.85 -0.29 -0.39
C LEU A 18 2.08 -0.14 0.93
N TRP A 19 1.47 1.01 1.15
CA TRP A 19 0.74 1.26 2.38
C TRP A 19 -0.49 0.39 2.47
N GLY A 20 -1.18 0.17 1.37
CA GLY A 20 -2.33 -0.71 1.35
C GLY A 20 -1.95 -2.13 1.76
N THR A 21 -0.84 -2.62 1.27
CA THR A 21 -0.35 -3.95 1.62
C THR A 21 -0.01 -4.03 3.10
N ILE A 22 0.66 -3.01 3.63
CA ILE A 22 1.03 -2.99 5.04
C ILE A 22 -0.23 -3.03 5.90
N ILE A 23 -1.22 -2.22 5.57
CA ILE A 23 -2.46 -2.17 6.34
C ILE A 23 -3.18 -3.51 6.30
N VAL A 24 -3.26 -4.14 5.14
CA VAL A 24 -3.92 -5.43 5.00
C VAL A 24 -3.20 -6.48 5.84
N VAL A 25 -1.88 -6.50 5.77
CA VAL A 25 -1.09 -7.46 6.54
C VAL A 25 -1.30 -7.26 8.04
N LEU A 26 -1.32 -6.01 8.49
CA LEU A 26 -1.56 -5.73 9.90
C LEU A 26 -2.93 -6.21 10.34
N ILE A 27 -3.94 -5.97 9.52
CA ILE A 27 -5.29 -6.43 9.83
C ILE A 27 -5.33 -7.94 9.94
N LEU A 28 -4.68 -8.63 9.00
CA LEU A 28 -4.63 -10.09 9.04
C LEU A 28 -3.93 -10.61 10.28
N ILE A 29 -2.85 -9.97 10.69
CA ILE A 29 -2.12 -10.37 11.89
C ILE A 29 -3.01 -10.19 13.12
N ILE A 30 -3.69 -9.06 13.22
CA ILE A 30 -4.58 -8.79 14.34
C ILE A 30 -5.69 -9.83 14.40
N LEU A 31 -6.29 -10.13 13.25
CA LEU A 31 -7.34 -11.14 13.19
C LEU A 31 -6.82 -12.51 13.61
N ALA A 32 -5.64 -12.85 13.13
CA ALA A 32 -5.05 -14.14 13.48
C ALA A 32 -4.85 -14.26 14.99
N LEU A 33 -4.37 -13.19 15.62
CA LEU A 33 -4.12 -13.20 17.05
C LEU A 33 -5.41 -13.24 17.85
N THR A 34 -6.45 -12.55 17.36
CA THR A 34 -7.73 -12.56 18.07
C THR A 34 -8.46 -13.88 17.94
N LEU A 35 -8.32 -14.52 16.79
CA LEU A 35 -8.98 -15.82 16.56
C LEU A 35 -8.23 -16.96 17.23
N LEU A 36 -6.96 -16.72 17.51
CA LEU A 36 -6.14 -17.74 18.16
C LEU A 36 -6.49 -17.82 19.62
#